data_d51b4926505f490d912225e4f6ce7d32
#
_entry.id   d51b4926505f490d912225e4f6ce7d32
#
_cell.length_a   1.000
_cell.length_b   1.000
_cell.length_c   1.000
_cell.angle_alpha   90.00
_cell.angle_beta   90.00
_cell.angle_gamma   90.00
#
_symmetry.space_group_name_H-M   'P 1'
#
loop_
_entity.id
_entity.type
_entity.pdbx_description
1 polymer ?
#
loop_
_entity_poly.entity_id
_entity_poly.type
_entity_poly.pdbx_seq_one_letter_code
_entity_poly.pdbx_strand_id
1 'polypeptide(L)'
;MALAINKNVFITCAVTGSGSSQDKSREVPRSPKEIADSAIEAAKAGAAIVHCHVRDPDTGRPSRRVDLYEEVTKRIRDSETDVVLNLTTGMGGDIYLGLDAENPLPLKEPETDMIGA
;
A
#
# COMPACT_ATOMS: atom_id res chain seq x y z
N MET A 1 -16.83 29.41 -23.76
CA MET A 1 -15.65 29.70 -22.91
C MET A 1 -14.71 28.49 -22.98
N ALA A 2 -13.54 28.62 -23.53
CA ALA A 2 -12.54 27.54 -23.53
C ALA A 2 -11.97 27.41 -22.13
N LEU A 3 -12.05 26.21 -21.54
CA LEU A 3 -11.39 25.92 -20.29
C LEU A 3 -9.86 25.93 -20.50
N ALA A 4 -9.16 26.75 -19.73
CA ALA A 4 -7.71 26.73 -19.75
C ALA A 4 -7.23 25.36 -19.22
N ILE A 5 -6.39 24.67 -20.00
CA ILE A 5 -5.81 23.40 -19.59
C ILE A 5 -4.82 23.68 -18.46
N ASN A 6 -5.08 23.12 -17.29
CA ASN A 6 -4.13 23.12 -16.19
C ASN A 6 -3.02 22.11 -16.52
N LYS A 7 -1.77 22.59 -16.59
CA LYS A 7 -0.59 21.77 -16.86
C LYS A 7 0.16 21.37 -15.60
N ASN A 8 -0.34 21.77 -14.42
CA ASN A 8 0.24 21.36 -13.16
C ASN A 8 -0.01 19.87 -12.93
N VAL A 9 0.99 19.18 -12.46
CA VAL A 9 0.93 17.76 -12.08
C VAL A 9 1.30 17.62 -10.62
N PHE A 10 0.78 16.60 -9.98
CA PHE A 10 1.20 16.18 -8.65
C PHE A 10 1.80 14.77 -8.74
N ILE A 11 2.70 14.48 -7.83
CA ILE A 11 3.39 13.18 -7.77
C ILE A 11 2.80 12.38 -6.62
N THR A 12 2.36 11.17 -6.92
CA THR A 12 2.03 10.15 -5.92
C THR A 12 3.19 9.17 -5.83
N CYS A 13 3.77 9.03 -4.65
CA CYS A 13 4.78 8.01 -4.38
C CYS A 13 4.15 6.79 -3.71
N ALA A 14 4.17 5.65 -4.38
CA ALA A 14 3.76 4.37 -3.81
C ALA A 14 4.97 3.74 -3.10
N VAL A 15 5.00 3.87 -1.78
CA VAL A 15 6.11 3.41 -0.93
C VAL A 15 6.17 1.89 -0.87
N THR A 16 5.00 1.28 -0.72
CA THR A 16 4.84 -0.18 -0.69
C THR A 16 3.66 -0.58 -1.56
N GLY A 17 3.78 -1.73 -2.21
CA GLY A 17 2.70 -2.34 -2.98
C GLY A 17 2.07 -3.53 -2.25
N SER A 18 0.99 -4.08 -2.83
CA SER A 18 0.29 -5.27 -2.34
C SER A 18 0.98 -6.60 -2.68
N GLY A 19 1.98 -6.57 -3.57
CA GLY A 19 2.66 -7.78 -4.03
C GLY A 19 3.72 -8.31 -3.06
N SER A 20 4.15 -9.55 -3.29
CA SER A 20 5.22 -10.23 -2.55
C SER A 20 6.60 -9.79 -3.04
N SER A 21 6.89 -8.49 -2.95
CA SER A 21 8.16 -7.91 -3.39
C SER A 21 9.25 -7.95 -2.32
N GLN A 22 8.92 -8.28 -1.08
CA GLN A 22 9.84 -8.31 0.06
C GLN A 22 11.01 -9.29 -0.14
N ASP A 23 10.82 -10.33 -0.94
CA ASP A 23 11.85 -11.34 -1.21
C ASP A 23 12.81 -10.92 -2.34
N LYS A 24 12.46 -9.85 -3.07
CA LYS A 24 13.24 -9.36 -4.21
C LYS A 24 14.27 -8.30 -3.83
N SER A 25 14.03 -7.58 -2.75
CA SER A 25 14.94 -6.53 -2.28
C SER A 25 14.82 -6.34 -0.79
N ARG A 26 15.95 -6.10 -0.14
CA ARG A 26 16.01 -5.72 1.29
C ARG A 26 15.60 -4.27 1.52
N GLU A 27 15.60 -3.47 0.47
CA GLU A 27 15.20 -2.05 0.53
C GLU A 27 13.67 -1.85 0.59
N VAL A 28 12.89 -2.92 0.39
CA VAL A 28 11.44 -2.85 0.56
C VAL A 28 11.11 -2.69 2.03
N PRO A 29 10.51 -1.56 2.44
CA PRO A 29 10.19 -1.32 3.84
C PRO A 29 9.14 -2.32 4.33
N ARG A 30 9.31 -2.82 5.56
CA ARG A 30 8.48 -3.87 6.14
C ARG A 30 7.77 -3.41 7.40
N SER A 31 8.52 -2.81 8.32
CA SER A 31 7.95 -2.32 9.57
C SER A 31 7.18 -1.02 9.36
N PRO A 32 6.21 -0.70 10.23
CA PRO A 32 5.51 0.58 10.20
C PRO A 32 6.46 1.78 10.25
N LYS A 33 7.57 1.66 10.98
CA LYS A 33 8.59 2.70 11.03
C LYS A 33 9.26 2.92 9.67
N GLU A 34 9.74 1.86 9.03
CA GLU A 34 10.40 1.95 7.73
C GLU A 34 9.45 2.49 6.64
N ILE A 35 8.18 2.07 6.67
CA ILE A 35 7.15 2.54 5.75
C ILE A 35 6.89 4.03 5.96
N ALA A 36 6.76 4.46 7.20
CA ALA A 36 6.56 5.87 7.52
C ALA A 36 7.77 6.73 7.16
N ASP A 37 8.98 6.27 7.46
CA ASP A 37 10.22 6.99 7.13
C ASP A 37 10.34 7.18 5.60
N SER A 38 10.11 6.13 4.81
CA SER A 38 10.10 6.22 3.34
C SER A 38 9.03 7.18 2.82
N ALA A 39 7.84 7.18 3.42
CA ALA A 39 6.77 8.11 3.05
C ALA A 39 7.14 9.57 3.35
N ILE A 40 7.76 9.83 4.50
CA ILE A 40 8.23 11.16 4.90
C ILE A 40 9.36 11.64 3.98
N GLU A 41 10.30 10.76 3.63
CA GLU A 41 11.36 11.09 2.66
C GLU A 41 10.79 11.42 1.28
N ALA A 42 9.84 10.63 0.79
CA ALA A 42 9.18 10.88 -0.49
C ALA A 42 8.46 12.25 -0.47
N ALA A 43 7.75 12.57 0.60
CA ALA A 43 7.08 13.86 0.76
C ALA A 43 8.08 15.02 0.78
N LYS A 44 9.18 14.90 1.51
CA LYS A 44 10.26 15.90 1.54
C LYS A 44 10.93 16.07 0.18
N ALA A 45 10.97 15.03 -0.63
CA ALA A 45 11.47 15.07 -1.99
C ALA A 45 10.48 15.68 -3.00
N GLY A 46 9.24 15.97 -2.59
CA GLY A 46 8.24 16.67 -3.38
C GLY A 46 7.00 15.85 -3.77
N ALA A 47 6.82 14.67 -3.22
CA ALA A 47 5.57 13.94 -3.41
C ALA A 47 4.42 14.65 -2.69
N ALA A 48 3.33 14.92 -3.41
CA ALA A 48 2.11 15.50 -2.85
C ALA A 48 1.26 14.45 -2.15
N ILE A 49 1.36 13.20 -2.59
CA ILE A 49 0.61 12.07 -2.08
C ILE A 49 1.58 10.93 -1.82
N VAL A 50 1.45 10.27 -0.68
CA VAL A 50 2.12 8.99 -0.41
C VAL A 50 1.08 7.88 -0.28
N HIS A 51 1.32 6.78 -1.00
CA HIS A 51 0.45 5.63 -1.01
C HIS A 51 1.14 4.48 -0.28
N CYS A 52 0.49 3.99 0.78
CA CYS A 52 1.08 3.00 1.67
C CYS A 52 0.17 1.77 1.83
N HIS A 53 0.78 0.60 1.67
CA HIS A 53 0.27 -0.66 2.20
C HIS A 53 1.09 -1.02 3.44
N VAL A 54 0.47 -1.64 4.43
CA VAL A 54 1.22 -2.18 5.56
C VAL A 54 1.64 -3.62 5.30
N ARG A 55 2.69 -4.01 5.99
CA ARG A 55 3.27 -5.35 5.91
C ARG A 55 3.43 -5.93 7.29
N ASP A 56 3.31 -7.22 7.39
CA ASP A 56 3.68 -7.95 8.60
C ASP A 56 5.19 -7.75 8.85
N PRO A 57 5.60 -7.22 10.00
CA PRO A 57 7.00 -6.88 10.24
C PRO A 57 7.94 -8.10 10.25
N ASP A 58 7.43 -9.26 10.65
CA ASP A 58 8.23 -10.48 10.79
C ASP A 58 8.44 -11.17 9.44
N THR A 59 7.39 -11.25 8.64
CA THR A 59 7.41 -11.98 7.37
C THR A 59 7.63 -11.07 6.15
N GLY A 60 7.33 -9.77 6.26
CA GLY A 60 7.34 -8.82 5.17
C GLY A 60 6.15 -8.97 4.21
N ARG A 61 5.25 -9.90 4.45
CA ARG A 61 4.07 -10.11 3.62
C ARG A 61 3.06 -8.98 3.78
N PRO A 62 2.26 -8.68 2.75
CA PRO A 62 1.16 -7.73 2.87
C PRO A 62 0.25 -8.08 4.04
N SER A 63 -0.25 -7.07 4.74
CA SER A 63 -1.11 -7.21 5.91
C SER A 63 -2.26 -6.21 5.86
N ARG A 64 -3.36 -6.52 6.56
CA ARG A 64 -4.51 -5.63 6.76
C ARG A 64 -4.72 -5.25 8.22
N ARG A 65 -3.76 -5.57 9.05
CA ARG A 65 -3.84 -5.27 10.48
C ARG A 65 -4.01 -3.78 10.71
N VAL A 66 -5.05 -3.43 11.42
CA VAL A 66 -5.43 -2.03 11.71
C VAL A 66 -4.36 -1.32 12.54
N ASP A 67 -3.80 -2.02 13.53
CA ASP A 67 -2.74 -1.49 14.39
C ASP A 67 -1.49 -1.05 13.61
N LEU A 68 -1.14 -1.76 12.54
CA LEU A 68 -0.02 -1.38 11.67
C LEU A 68 -0.33 -0.11 10.87
N TYR A 69 -1.57 0.04 10.37
CA TYR A 69 -2.02 1.27 9.69
C TYR A 69 -2.07 2.45 10.65
N GLU A 70 -2.55 2.25 11.88
CA GLU A 70 -2.57 3.28 12.92
C GLU A 70 -1.16 3.77 13.22
N GLU A 71 -0.21 2.85 13.38
CA GLU A 71 1.19 3.21 13.65
C GLU A 71 1.82 3.99 12.49
N VAL A 72 1.67 3.54 11.25
CA VAL A 72 2.18 4.26 10.07
C VAL A 72 1.58 5.65 10.01
N THR A 73 0.25 5.76 10.15
CA THR A 73 -0.45 7.04 10.11
C THR A 73 0.04 7.98 11.19
N LYS A 74 0.12 7.49 12.41
CA LYS A 74 0.60 8.28 13.54
C LYS A 74 2.00 8.82 13.31
N ARG A 75 2.94 7.96 12.87
CA ARG A 75 4.33 8.37 12.60
C ARG A 75 4.43 9.46 11.53
N ILE A 76 3.66 9.33 10.43
CA ILE A 76 3.65 10.33 9.37
C ILE A 76 3.06 11.65 9.89
N ARG A 77 1.96 11.61 10.63
CA ARG A 77 1.33 12.82 11.18
C ARG A 77 2.18 13.50 12.24
N ASP A 78 2.80 12.73 13.14
CA ASP A 78 3.71 13.27 14.17
C ASP A 78 4.96 13.92 13.56
N SER A 79 5.31 13.62 12.33
CA SER A 79 6.44 14.24 11.62
C SER A 79 6.14 15.67 11.13
N GLU A 80 4.88 16.11 11.23
CA GLU A 80 4.39 17.40 10.73
C GLU A 80 4.63 17.61 9.22
N THR A 81 4.90 16.53 8.49
CA THR A 81 5.10 16.59 7.03
C THR A 81 3.75 16.81 6.34
N ASP A 82 3.66 17.88 5.54
CA ASP A 82 2.46 18.20 4.76
C ASP A 82 2.37 17.28 3.53
N VAL A 83 1.58 16.23 3.65
CA VAL A 83 1.38 15.25 2.58
C VAL A 83 0.00 14.61 2.69
N VAL A 84 -0.61 14.34 1.56
CA VAL A 84 -1.82 13.52 1.49
C VAL A 84 -1.42 12.06 1.69
N LEU A 85 -1.99 11.43 2.72
CA LEU A 85 -1.78 10.02 3.00
C LEU A 85 -2.92 9.20 2.39
N ASN A 86 -2.60 8.40 1.39
CA ASN A 86 -3.50 7.45 0.77
C ASN A 86 -3.20 6.06 1.30
N LEU A 87 -4.15 5.51 2.07
CA LEU A 87 -4.08 4.16 2.61
C LEU A 87 -4.99 3.24 1.81
N THR A 88 -4.55 2.01 1.63
CA THR A 88 -5.34 1.00 0.94
C THR A 88 -5.29 -0.33 1.66
N THR A 89 -6.42 -0.97 1.80
CA THR A 89 -6.54 -2.33 2.32
C THR A 89 -6.52 -3.38 1.22
N GLY A 90 -6.33 -2.94 -0.05
CA GLY A 90 -6.19 -3.83 -1.19
C GLY A 90 -4.93 -4.70 -1.07
N MET A 91 -5.11 -5.99 -0.87
CA MET A 91 -4.04 -6.99 -0.91
C MET A 91 -4.04 -7.73 -2.25
N GLY A 92 -4.30 -6.99 -3.34
CA GLY A 92 -4.66 -7.59 -4.59
C GLY A 92 -6.04 -8.25 -4.45
N GLY A 93 -7.10 -7.58 -4.82
CA GLY A 93 -8.44 -8.16 -4.87
C GLY A 93 -8.54 -9.17 -6.02
N ASP A 94 -7.55 -10.04 -6.10
CA ASP A 94 -7.41 -11.00 -7.17
C ASP A 94 -8.46 -12.08 -6.99
N ILE A 95 -9.37 -12.14 -7.93
CA ILE A 95 -10.22 -13.32 -8.10
C ILE A 95 -9.30 -14.41 -8.63
N TYR A 96 -8.97 -15.37 -7.79
CA TYR A 96 -8.22 -16.55 -8.23
C TYR A 96 -9.15 -17.49 -8.98
N LEU A 97 -8.94 -17.60 -10.29
CA LEU A 97 -9.53 -18.66 -11.09
C LEU A 97 -8.71 -19.92 -10.86
N GLY A 98 -9.26 -20.90 -10.17
CA GLY A 98 -8.59 -22.17 -9.99
C GLY A 98 -8.57 -22.95 -11.33
N LEU A 99 -7.40 -23.40 -11.73
CA LEU A 99 -7.25 -24.35 -12.83
C LEU A 99 -7.42 -25.77 -12.27
N ASP A 100 -8.64 -26.20 -12.13
CA ASP A 100 -8.97 -27.58 -11.83
C ASP A 100 -9.40 -28.27 -13.13
N ALA A 101 -8.85 -29.46 -13.41
CA ALA A 101 -9.13 -30.19 -14.63
C ALA A 101 -10.61 -30.61 -14.76
N GLU A 102 -11.30 -30.79 -13.64
CA GLU A 102 -12.72 -31.14 -13.60
C GLU A 102 -13.64 -29.90 -13.54
N ASN A 103 -13.08 -28.73 -13.19
CA ASN A 103 -13.83 -27.49 -13.09
C ASN A 103 -12.91 -26.32 -13.45
N PRO A 104 -12.77 -26.01 -14.74
CA PRO A 104 -11.72 -25.10 -15.24
C PRO A 104 -11.82 -23.66 -14.73
N LEU A 105 -12.88 -23.28 -14.02
CA LEU A 105 -13.07 -21.95 -13.46
C LEU A 105 -13.75 -21.98 -12.07
N PRO A 106 -13.30 -22.77 -11.07
CA PRO A 106 -13.82 -22.57 -9.73
C PRO A 106 -13.34 -21.20 -9.22
N LEU A 107 -14.29 -20.33 -8.88
CA LEU A 107 -14.00 -19.19 -8.06
C LEU A 107 -13.55 -19.74 -6.70
N LYS A 108 -12.28 -19.55 -6.34
CA LYS A 108 -11.86 -19.80 -4.96
C LYS A 108 -12.53 -18.78 -4.07
N GLU A 109 -13.10 -19.23 -2.97
CA GLU A 109 -13.53 -18.33 -1.92
C GLU A 109 -12.36 -17.42 -1.54
N PRO A 110 -12.56 -16.09 -1.45
CA PRO A 110 -11.53 -15.20 -0.96
C PRO A 110 -11.12 -15.65 0.44
N GLU A 111 -9.84 -15.68 0.72
CA GLU A 111 -9.35 -15.93 2.06
C GLU A 111 -10.04 -14.97 3.02
N THR A 112 -10.54 -15.48 4.14
CA THR A 112 -11.47 -14.78 5.05
C THR A 112 -10.91 -13.49 5.63
N ASP A 113 -9.60 -13.35 5.70
CA ASP A 113 -8.92 -12.11 6.06
C ASP A 113 -8.93 -11.04 4.93
N MET A 114 -9.39 -11.41 3.75
CA MET A 114 -9.61 -10.48 2.64
C MET A 114 -10.89 -9.64 2.77
N ILE A 115 -11.80 -10.01 3.66
CA ILE A 115 -13.11 -9.35 3.82
C ILE A 115 -13.20 -8.59 5.14
N GLY A 116 -12.24 -8.75 6.02
CA GLY A 116 -12.24 -8.18 7.35
C GLY A 116 -11.65 -6.78 7.42
N ALA A 117 -12.26 -5.84 6.73
CA ALA A 117 -11.94 -4.43 6.94
C ALA A 117 -13.21 -3.66 7.25
#